data_975caa3299e3ee437fba2c6958ebf98f
#
_entry.id   975caa3299e3ee437fba2c6958ebf98f
#
_cell.length_a   1.000
_cell.length_b   1.000
_cell.length_c   1.000
_cell.angle_alpha   90.00
_cell.angle_beta   90.00
_cell.angle_gamma   90.00
#
_symmetry.space_group_name_H-M   'P 1'
#
loop_
_entity.id
_entity.type
_entity.pdbx_description
1 polymer ?
#
loop_
_entity_poly.entity_id
_entity_poly.type
_entity_poly.pdbx_seq_one_letter_code
_entity_poly.pdbx_strand_id
1 'polypeptide(L)'
;MQDAKSGESRATWERRAFLAASLGAVATAAEAQTRRAPAAAPIDPNPTPRDWDGPPLRYPEPDIVALDPRFRRYIIGNTPMKRLYTGTMWAEGPAWNGPGRFLIWSDIPADKQLRWLEDDGEVTTFRQPSGYSNGNTFDFQGRQLSAEHGNRRVARYEVDGSITTIADRYDGKRLNSPNDVVVHPDGSIWFTDPPYGIGGNYEGFRAEQELKEAVYRVDPSGRIDKITDEVSKPNGLCFSPDYKRLYVADTSGSSEIYAFDIDGARPVPRKTFAKLSVPGTGAPASADGIRCDRDGNVWGAMRPGVQVLTPQGEPIGMIRLPETCANLTFGGPKRNRLFMLASQSLYALYVGAQGAHIA
;
A
#
# COMPACT_ATOMS: atom_id res chain seq x y z
N MET A 1 -33.79 12.70 -74.02
CA MET A 1 -33.07 11.76 -74.92
C MET A 1 -32.70 10.62 -74.01
N GLN A 2 -33.55 9.69 -74.01
CA GLN A 2 -33.48 8.28 -74.55
C GLN A 2 -32.65 7.45 -73.57
N ASP A 3 -33.35 6.65 -72.83
CA ASP A 3 -33.84 5.28 -73.07
C ASP A 3 -32.72 4.26 -72.78
N ALA A 4 -32.91 3.12 -72.20
CA ALA A 4 -34.03 2.33 -71.78
C ALA A 4 -33.53 0.98 -71.22
N LYS A 5 -34.33 0.38 -70.35
CA LYS A 5 -34.72 -1.05 -70.29
C LYS A 5 -33.70 -2.08 -69.90
N SER A 6 -33.88 -2.78 -68.84
CA SER A 6 -34.80 -3.91 -68.51
C SER A 6 -34.13 -5.27 -68.67
N GLY A 7 -34.36 -6.15 -67.76
CA GLY A 7 -34.12 -7.59 -67.90
C GLY A 7 -34.26 -8.37 -66.57
N GLU A 8 -35.50 -8.65 -66.19
CA GLU A 8 -35.87 -9.72 -65.25
C GLU A 8 -35.59 -11.08 -65.84
N SER A 9 -35.20 -12.05 -65.08
CA SER A 9 -35.48 -13.45 -65.34
C SER A 9 -35.56 -14.25 -64.06
N ARG A 10 -36.80 -14.71 -63.81
CA ARG A 10 -37.18 -15.77 -62.87
C ARG A 10 -36.89 -17.12 -63.46
N ALA A 11 -36.52 -18.11 -62.68
CA ALA A 11 -36.92 -19.55 -62.80
C ALA A 11 -36.49 -20.23 -61.45
N THR A 12 -37.39 -20.52 -60.59
CA THR A 12 -38.33 -21.66 -60.42
C THR A 12 -37.64 -23.02 -60.14
N TRP A 13 -37.79 -23.46 -58.90
CA TRP A 13 -38.16 -24.77 -58.36
C TRP A 13 -37.60 -26.04 -58.98
N GLU A 14 -36.97 -26.88 -58.15
CA GLU A 14 -37.33 -28.30 -58.04
C GLU A 14 -36.96 -28.89 -56.66
N ARG A 15 -38.00 -29.46 -56.03
CA ARG A 15 -37.88 -30.33 -54.84
C ARG A 15 -37.56 -31.74 -55.36
N ARG A 16 -36.59 -32.38 -54.67
CA ARG A 16 -36.55 -33.85 -54.59
C ARG A 16 -36.26 -34.29 -53.16
N ALA A 17 -37.27 -34.94 -52.62
CA ALA A 17 -37.15 -35.72 -51.38
C ALA A 17 -36.43 -37.04 -51.70
N PHE A 18 -35.53 -37.44 -50.83
CA PHE A 18 -35.08 -38.83 -50.75
C PHE A 18 -34.96 -39.30 -49.31
N LEU A 19 -35.66 -40.33 -49.06
CA LEU A 19 -35.81 -41.33 -48.02
C LEU A 19 -34.77 -41.43 -46.94
N ALA A 20 -35.30 -41.68 -45.73
CA ALA A 20 -34.66 -42.12 -44.50
C ALA A 20 -33.84 -43.42 -44.69
N ALA A 21 -32.66 -43.44 -44.15
CA ALA A 21 -31.96 -44.65 -43.73
C ALA A 21 -31.49 -44.43 -42.31
N SER A 22 -32.12 -45.16 -41.40
CA SER A 22 -31.73 -45.31 -39.99
C SER A 22 -30.47 -46.12 -39.92
N LEU A 23 -29.37 -45.47 -39.48
CA LEU A 23 -28.18 -46.19 -39.00
C LEU A 23 -27.87 -45.60 -37.62
N GLY A 24 -28.01 -46.48 -36.62
CA GLY A 24 -27.69 -46.18 -35.25
C GLY A 24 -26.22 -45.80 -35.10
N ALA A 25 -25.93 -44.58 -34.74
CA ALA A 25 -24.65 -44.14 -34.24
C ALA A 25 -24.66 -44.34 -32.73
N VAL A 26 -23.89 -45.35 -32.26
CA VAL A 26 -23.51 -45.51 -30.88
C VAL A 26 -22.71 -44.27 -30.51
N ALA A 27 -23.32 -43.39 -29.74
CA ALA A 27 -22.63 -42.28 -29.13
C ALA A 27 -21.73 -42.83 -28.03
N THR A 28 -20.43 -42.99 -28.31
CA THR A 28 -19.42 -43.10 -27.29
C THR A 28 -19.30 -41.76 -26.61
N ALA A 29 -19.85 -41.66 -25.41
CA ALA A 29 -19.57 -40.54 -24.51
C ALA A 29 -18.07 -40.51 -24.27
N ALA A 30 -17.37 -39.62 -24.98
CA ALA A 30 -16.02 -39.22 -24.62
C ALA A 30 -16.17 -38.41 -23.34
N GLU A 31 -15.85 -39.03 -22.22
CA GLU A 31 -15.59 -38.33 -20.95
C GLU A 31 -14.53 -37.28 -21.22
N ALA A 32 -14.93 -36.03 -21.31
CA ALA A 32 -14.04 -34.91 -21.25
C ALA A 32 -13.46 -34.91 -19.83
N GLN A 33 -12.35 -35.61 -19.65
CA GLN A 33 -11.50 -35.41 -18.49
C GLN A 33 -11.11 -33.93 -18.48
N THR A 34 -11.80 -33.16 -17.65
CA THR A 34 -11.36 -31.84 -17.27
C THR A 34 -9.96 -32.02 -16.69
N ARG A 35 -8.92 -31.78 -17.50
CA ARG A 35 -7.56 -31.67 -17.02
C ARG A 35 -7.56 -30.53 -16.00
N ARG A 36 -7.60 -30.90 -14.72
CA ARG A 36 -7.36 -29.99 -13.63
C ARG A 36 -6.01 -29.32 -13.94
N ALA A 37 -6.03 -28.01 -14.14
CA ALA A 37 -4.78 -27.28 -14.31
C ALA A 37 -3.81 -27.73 -13.21
N PRO A 38 -2.54 -27.99 -13.53
CA PRO A 38 -1.58 -28.36 -12.52
C PRO A 38 -1.62 -27.33 -11.40
N ALA A 39 -1.69 -27.80 -10.15
CA ALA A 39 -1.63 -26.93 -8.99
C ALA A 39 -0.42 -26.00 -9.17
N ALA A 40 -0.63 -24.70 -9.06
CA ALA A 40 0.47 -23.75 -9.15
C ALA A 40 1.58 -24.20 -8.18
N ALA A 41 2.82 -24.18 -8.64
CA ALA A 41 3.95 -24.53 -7.78
C ALA A 41 3.92 -23.67 -6.51
N PRO A 42 4.27 -24.23 -5.35
CA PRO A 42 4.28 -23.49 -4.12
C PRO A 42 5.17 -22.25 -4.29
N ILE A 43 4.65 -21.09 -3.87
CA ILE A 43 5.36 -19.82 -3.96
C ILE A 43 6.38 -19.80 -2.84
N ASP A 44 7.66 -19.66 -3.19
CA ASP A 44 8.71 -19.41 -2.20
C ASP A 44 8.55 -17.96 -1.69
N PRO A 45 8.32 -17.74 -0.39
CA PRO A 45 8.22 -16.40 0.16
C PRO A 45 9.57 -15.68 0.29
N ASN A 46 10.68 -16.44 0.18
CA ASN A 46 12.00 -15.85 0.33
C ASN A 46 12.43 -15.11 -0.96
N PRO A 47 13.16 -14.00 -0.83
CA PRO A 47 13.73 -13.30 -1.97
C PRO A 47 14.85 -14.13 -2.61
N THR A 48 15.08 -13.87 -3.89
CA THR A 48 16.20 -14.45 -4.62
C THR A 48 17.51 -13.92 -4.07
N PRO A 49 18.45 -14.76 -3.63
CA PRO A 49 19.76 -14.33 -3.16
C PRO A 49 20.48 -13.47 -4.21
N ARG A 50 21.01 -12.34 -3.79
CA ARG A 50 21.72 -11.41 -4.68
C ARG A 50 22.74 -10.57 -3.95
N ASP A 51 23.71 -10.04 -4.71
CA ASP A 51 24.51 -8.89 -4.35
C ASP A 51 23.68 -7.63 -4.65
N TRP A 52 23.37 -6.83 -3.62
CA TRP A 52 22.58 -5.62 -3.76
C TRP A 52 23.35 -4.44 -4.35
N ASP A 53 24.67 -4.50 -4.38
CA ASP A 53 25.56 -3.50 -4.98
C ASP A 53 26.02 -3.94 -6.38
N GLY A 54 25.66 -5.17 -6.77
CA GLY A 54 25.97 -5.76 -8.06
C GLY A 54 24.95 -5.45 -9.16
N PRO A 55 25.14 -6.01 -10.36
CA PRO A 55 24.19 -5.86 -11.45
C PRO A 55 22.85 -6.55 -11.16
N PRO A 56 21.77 -6.14 -11.86
CA PRO A 56 20.48 -6.84 -11.75
C PRO A 56 20.61 -8.33 -12.07
N LEU A 57 19.89 -9.19 -11.32
CA LEU A 57 19.95 -10.64 -11.52
C LEU A 57 19.45 -11.06 -12.91
N ARG A 58 18.28 -10.57 -13.27
CA ARG A 58 17.61 -10.82 -14.57
C ARG A 58 16.37 -9.94 -14.71
N TYR A 59 15.81 -9.93 -15.91
CA TYR A 59 14.52 -9.31 -16.19
C TYR A 59 13.50 -10.35 -16.67
N PRO A 60 12.20 -10.20 -16.34
CA PRO A 60 11.66 -9.29 -15.31
C PRO A 60 12.27 -9.57 -13.93
N GLU A 61 12.19 -8.58 -13.03
CA GLU A 61 12.66 -8.71 -11.64
C GLU A 61 12.07 -9.97 -10.97
N PRO A 62 12.88 -10.94 -10.52
CA PRO A 62 12.39 -12.23 -10.03
C PRO A 62 11.62 -12.13 -8.71
N ASP A 63 11.86 -11.07 -7.94
CA ASP A 63 11.23 -10.87 -6.65
C ASP A 63 9.89 -10.11 -6.72
N ILE A 64 9.40 -9.84 -7.95
CA ILE A 64 8.03 -9.39 -8.19
C ILE A 64 7.20 -10.61 -8.61
N VAL A 65 6.34 -11.11 -7.73
CA VAL A 65 5.58 -12.33 -7.92
C VAL A 65 4.11 -12.03 -8.18
N ALA A 66 3.59 -12.44 -9.35
CA ALA A 66 2.17 -12.42 -9.61
C ALA A 66 1.50 -13.62 -8.93
N LEU A 67 0.67 -13.36 -7.92
CA LEU A 67 -0.17 -14.37 -7.27
C LEU A 67 -1.42 -14.65 -8.10
N ASP A 68 -1.86 -13.64 -8.87
CA ASP A 68 -3.00 -13.68 -9.78
C ASP A 68 -2.62 -13.00 -11.10
N PRO A 69 -3.15 -13.44 -12.26
CA PRO A 69 -2.86 -12.82 -13.55
C PRO A 69 -3.17 -11.32 -13.63
N ARG A 70 -4.10 -10.81 -12.82
CA ARG A 70 -4.44 -9.37 -12.74
C ARG A 70 -3.26 -8.51 -12.33
N PHE A 71 -2.28 -9.07 -11.57
CA PHE A 71 -1.11 -8.34 -11.12
C PHE A 71 -0.08 -8.09 -12.24
N ARG A 72 -0.08 -8.88 -13.31
CA ARG A 72 0.93 -8.80 -14.38
C ARG A 72 1.06 -7.41 -15.00
N ARG A 73 -0.04 -6.64 -15.06
CA ARG A 73 -0.04 -5.27 -15.60
C ARG A 73 0.77 -4.28 -14.76
N TYR A 74 1.06 -4.61 -13.51
CA TYR A 74 1.87 -3.79 -12.60
C TYR A 74 3.35 -4.12 -12.64
N ILE A 75 3.73 -5.20 -13.32
CA ILE A 75 5.13 -5.62 -13.48
C ILE A 75 5.72 -4.92 -14.71
N ILE A 76 6.73 -4.08 -14.48
CA ILE A 76 7.51 -3.49 -15.56
C ILE A 76 8.67 -4.42 -15.88
N GLY A 77 8.71 -4.93 -17.13
CA GLY A 77 9.59 -6.03 -17.52
C GLY A 77 11.09 -5.71 -17.58
N ASN A 78 11.48 -4.45 -17.51
CA ASN A 78 12.86 -3.98 -17.70
C ASN A 78 13.38 -3.06 -16.58
N THR A 79 12.82 -3.19 -15.38
CA THR A 79 13.26 -2.44 -14.19
C THR A 79 13.68 -3.37 -13.08
N PRO A 80 14.88 -3.17 -12.49
CA PRO A 80 15.32 -3.93 -11.33
C PRO A 80 14.81 -3.31 -10.03
N MET A 81 14.72 -4.11 -8.99
CA MET A 81 14.67 -3.63 -7.62
C MET A 81 16.08 -3.18 -7.19
N LYS A 82 16.17 -2.02 -6.56
CA LYS A 82 17.43 -1.44 -6.07
C LYS A 82 17.34 -1.21 -4.57
N ARG A 83 18.42 -1.50 -3.86
CA ARG A 83 18.67 -0.97 -2.53
C ARG A 83 19.33 0.40 -2.70
N LEU A 84 18.66 1.46 -2.26
CA LEU A 84 19.15 2.84 -2.38
C LEU A 84 19.97 3.27 -1.16
N TYR A 85 19.70 2.65 0.00
CA TYR A 85 20.40 2.96 1.24
C TYR A 85 20.31 1.77 2.20
N THR A 86 21.30 1.65 3.09
CA THR A 86 21.29 0.76 4.24
C THR A 86 22.04 1.44 5.40
N GLY A 87 21.69 1.11 6.63
CA GLY A 87 22.35 1.65 7.83
C GLY A 87 21.42 2.39 8.79
N THR A 88 20.11 2.28 8.64
CA THR A 88 19.13 2.66 9.67
C THR A 88 19.07 1.59 10.76
N MET A 89 18.63 1.98 11.94
CA MET A 89 18.29 1.03 13.00
C MET A 89 16.90 0.43 12.81
N TRP A 90 15.90 1.29 12.47
CA TRP A 90 14.55 0.89 12.09
C TRP A 90 13.94 1.96 11.18
N ALA A 91 13.87 1.65 9.87
CA ALA A 91 13.40 2.57 8.85
C ALA A 91 11.89 2.59 8.75
N GLU A 92 11.28 3.76 8.91
CA GLU A 92 9.83 3.96 8.95
C GLU A 92 9.36 5.26 8.29
N GLY A 93 8.04 5.33 8.04
CA GLY A 93 7.32 6.54 7.67
C GLY A 93 7.83 7.25 6.42
N PRO A 94 7.89 6.59 5.25
CA PRO A 94 8.37 7.24 4.03
C PRO A 94 7.35 8.24 3.50
N ALA A 95 7.80 9.43 3.13
CA ALA A 95 6.99 10.44 2.45
C ALA A 95 7.74 11.06 1.27
N TRP A 96 7.08 11.13 0.12
CA TRP A 96 7.63 11.71 -1.10
C TRP A 96 7.22 13.17 -1.25
N ASN A 97 8.20 14.07 -1.38
CA ASN A 97 7.97 15.45 -1.75
C ASN A 97 8.12 15.62 -3.26
N GLY A 98 7.01 15.79 -3.96
CA GLY A 98 6.99 15.93 -5.42
C GLY A 98 7.72 17.16 -5.94
N PRO A 99 7.41 18.38 -5.46
CA PRO A 99 8.10 19.60 -5.86
C PRO A 99 9.60 19.58 -5.59
N GLY A 100 10.02 19.05 -4.43
CA GLY A 100 11.42 18.97 -4.04
C GLY A 100 12.16 17.75 -4.58
N ARG A 101 11.45 16.79 -5.21
CA ARG A 101 11.99 15.56 -5.76
C ARG A 101 12.85 14.77 -4.78
N PHE A 102 12.34 14.61 -3.55
CA PHE A 102 13.03 13.87 -2.50
C PHE A 102 12.09 12.99 -1.70
N LEU A 103 12.64 11.93 -1.15
CA LEU A 103 12.00 11.08 -0.15
C LEU A 103 12.56 11.43 1.22
N ILE A 104 11.68 11.56 2.22
CA ILE A 104 12.10 11.53 3.63
C ILE A 104 11.61 10.25 4.29
N TRP A 105 12.31 9.83 5.35
CA TRP A 105 11.86 8.76 6.23
C TRP A 105 12.47 8.90 7.61
N SER A 106 11.93 8.19 8.56
CA SER A 106 12.38 8.15 9.95
C SER A 106 13.31 6.96 10.20
N ASP A 107 14.39 7.18 10.92
CA ASP A 107 15.14 6.17 11.66
C ASP A 107 14.76 6.35 13.13
N ILE A 108 13.71 5.64 13.57
CA ILE A 108 13.06 5.93 14.85
C ILE A 108 14.03 5.83 16.02
N PRO A 109 14.77 4.70 16.21
CA PRO A 109 15.66 4.56 17.38
C PRO A 109 16.85 5.53 17.38
N ALA A 110 17.24 6.00 16.20
CA ALA A 110 18.32 6.99 16.06
C ALA A 110 17.84 8.43 16.27
N ASP A 111 16.55 8.64 16.53
CA ASP A 111 15.91 9.96 16.71
C ASP A 111 16.25 10.92 15.57
N LYS A 112 16.18 10.43 14.32
CA LYS A 112 16.48 11.25 13.16
C LYS A 112 15.56 10.94 11.96
N GLN A 113 15.46 11.92 11.07
CA GLN A 113 14.90 11.75 9.74
C GLN A 113 16.02 11.82 8.70
N LEU A 114 15.94 10.95 7.71
CA LEU A 114 16.81 10.92 6.56
C LEU A 114 16.09 11.44 5.33
N ARG A 115 16.88 11.90 4.34
CA ARG A 115 16.36 12.36 3.04
C ARG A 115 17.23 11.76 1.94
N TRP A 116 16.57 11.14 0.97
CA TRP A 116 17.15 10.72 -0.30
C TRP A 116 16.75 11.72 -1.40
N LEU A 117 17.71 12.25 -2.13
CA LEU A 117 17.49 13.15 -3.28
C LEU A 117 17.43 12.35 -4.58
N GLU A 118 16.43 12.62 -5.43
CA GLU A 118 16.29 11.91 -6.71
C GLU A 118 17.36 12.31 -7.72
N ASP A 119 17.83 13.56 -7.65
CA ASP A 119 18.73 14.13 -8.67
C ASP A 119 20.17 13.56 -8.60
N ASP A 120 20.66 13.25 -7.42
CA ASP A 120 22.02 12.74 -7.21
C ASP A 120 22.08 11.36 -6.54
N GLY A 121 20.96 10.92 -5.94
CA GLY A 121 20.87 9.64 -5.22
C GLY A 121 21.46 9.69 -3.83
N GLU A 122 21.90 10.85 -3.35
CA GLU A 122 22.53 11.01 -2.04
C GLU A 122 21.51 10.93 -0.89
N VAL A 123 21.99 10.36 0.23
CA VAL A 123 21.23 10.30 1.48
C VAL A 123 21.86 11.21 2.52
N THR A 124 21.07 12.09 3.10
CA THR A 124 21.50 13.05 4.11
C THR A 124 20.59 13.00 5.34
N THR A 125 21.11 13.43 6.49
CA THR A 125 20.27 13.71 7.65
C THR A 125 19.39 14.92 7.34
N PHE A 126 18.07 14.71 7.36
CA PHE A 126 17.09 15.77 7.13
C PHE A 126 16.77 16.54 8.41
N ARG A 127 16.66 15.82 9.54
CA ARG A 127 16.33 16.38 10.86
C ARG A 127 16.89 15.52 11.99
N GLN A 128 17.46 16.16 13.00
CA GLN A 128 17.91 15.52 14.24
C GLN A 128 18.01 16.58 15.35
N PRO A 129 17.36 16.43 16.53
CA PRO A 129 16.43 15.33 16.85
C PRO A 129 15.15 15.40 16.03
N SER A 130 14.46 14.25 15.84
CA SER A 130 13.20 14.14 15.14
C SER A 130 12.00 13.98 16.08
N GLY A 131 12.24 13.85 17.37
CA GLY A 131 11.24 13.50 18.37
C GLY A 131 10.83 12.03 18.30
N TYR A 132 11.74 11.14 17.90
CA TYR A 132 11.45 9.73 17.62
C TYR A 132 10.28 9.62 16.62
N SER A 133 10.37 10.38 15.53
CA SER A 133 9.33 10.37 14.51
C SER A 133 9.16 8.99 13.88
N ASN A 134 7.93 8.62 13.55
CA ASN A 134 7.55 7.42 12.81
C ASN A 134 6.96 7.82 11.45
N GLY A 135 5.64 7.81 11.28
CA GLY A 135 4.96 8.15 10.05
C GLY A 135 5.14 9.61 9.64
N ASN A 136 5.31 9.83 8.34
CA ASN A 136 5.38 11.17 7.76
C ASN A 136 4.47 11.26 6.55
N THR A 137 4.02 12.48 6.27
CA THR A 137 3.31 12.83 5.04
C THR A 137 3.53 14.31 4.71
N PHE A 138 3.09 14.76 3.53
CA PHE A 138 3.02 16.17 3.18
C PHE A 138 1.57 16.57 2.99
N ASP A 139 1.20 17.75 3.48
CA ASP A 139 -0.13 18.31 3.19
C ASP A 139 -0.20 18.90 1.77
N PHE A 140 -1.40 19.34 1.38
CA PHE A 140 -1.62 19.92 0.03
C PHE A 140 -0.91 21.26 -0.18
N GLN A 141 -0.35 21.87 0.87
CA GLN A 141 0.51 23.05 0.83
C GLN A 141 2.00 22.70 0.80
N GLY A 142 2.34 21.40 0.83
CA GLY A 142 3.71 20.91 0.82
C GLY A 142 4.42 20.95 2.18
N ARG A 143 3.67 21.20 3.28
CA ARG A 143 4.24 21.19 4.64
C ARG A 143 4.31 19.74 5.15
N GLN A 144 5.40 19.42 5.81
CA GLN A 144 5.58 18.10 6.41
C GLN A 144 4.69 17.94 7.65
N LEU A 145 4.01 16.81 7.74
CA LEU A 145 3.41 16.29 8.96
C LEU A 145 4.21 15.09 9.44
N SER A 146 4.39 14.97 10.74
CA SER A 146 5.13 13.87 11.38
C SER A 146 4.41 13.38 12.62
N ALA A 147 4.28 12.07 12.75
CA ALA A 147 3.86 11.40 13.97
C ALA A 147 5.10 11.17 14.84
N GLU A 148 5.15 11.78 16.02
CA GLU A 148 6.32 11.79 16.89
C GLU A 148 6.05 10.96 18.14
N HIS A 149 6.70 9.81 18.26
CA HIS A 149 6.57 8.91 19.40
C HIS A 149 7.08 9.54 20.70
N GLY A 150 8.29 10.12 20.65
CA GLY A 150 8.93 10.69 21.86
C GLY A 150 8.21 11.91 22.40
N ASN A 151 7.62 12.72 21.53
CA ASN A 151 6.83 13.89 21.92
C ASN A 151 5.34 13.55 22.15
N ARG A 152 4.91 12.34 21.76
CA ARG A 152 3.52 11.88 21.87
C ARG A 152 2.55 12.84 21.17
N ARG A 153 2.88 13.22 19.90
CA ARG A 153 2.10 14.21 19.16
C ARG A 153 2.13 13.96 17.65
N VAL A 154 1.22 14.58 16.93
CA VAL A 154 1.33 14.86 15.50
C VAL A 154 1.79 16.31 15.35
N ALA A 155 2.89 16.53 14.66
CA ALA A 155 3.49 17.85 14.41
C ALA A 155 3.40 18.21 12.94
N ARG A 156 3.24 19.51 12.63
CA ARG A 156 3.40 20.07 11.29
C ARG A 156 4.58 21.05 11.29
N TYR A 157 5.47 20.86 10.34
CA TYR A 157 6.62 21.72 10.13
C TYR A 157 6.25 22.79 9.11
N GLU A 158 6.21 24.03 9.54
CA GLU A 158 5.82 25.16 8.74
C GLU A 158 6.94 25.65 7.82
N VAL A 159 6.60 26.42 6.80
CA VAL A 159 7.57 26.93 5.80
C VAL A 159 8.59 27.89 6.43
N ASP A 160 8.19 28.62 7.47
CA ASP A 160 9.06 29.54 8.22
C ASP A 160 9.99 28.85 9.23
N GLY A 161 9.93 27.50 9.30
CA GLY A 161 10.73 26.68 10.21
C GLY A 161 10.12 26.49 11.59
N SER A 162 8.96 27.10 11.89
CA SER A 162 8.23 26.84 13.12
C SER A 162 7.57 25.47 13.12
N ILE A 163 7.20 24.97 14.31
CA ILE A 163 6.53 23.69 14.48
C ILE A 163 5.18 23.90 15.13
N THR A 164 4.11 23.50 14.44
CA THR A 164 2.75 23.48 14.97
C THR A 164 2.40 22.11 15.50
N THR A 165 2.03 22.01 16.77
CA THR A 165 1.42 20.79 17.31
C THR A 165 -0.01 20.70 16.80
N ILE A 166 -0.28 19.65 16.01
CA ILE A 166 -1.62 19.37 15.46
C ILE A 166 -2.50 18.68 16.51
N ALA A 167 -1.94 17.68 17.20
CA ALA A 167 -2.58 16.99 18.30
C ALA A 167 -1.53 16.38 19.23
N ASP A 168 -1.73 16.52 20.54
CA ASP A 168 -0.94 15.85 21.59
C ASP A 168 -1.84 15.26 22.70
N ARG A 169 -3.14 15.58 22.66
CA ARG A 169 -4.14 15.18 23.65
C ARG A 169 -5.47 14.89 23.00
N TYR A 170 -6.23 14.03 23.65
CA TYR A 170 -7.65 13.81 23.42
C TYR A 170 -8.38 13.69 24.75
N ASP A 171 -9.49 14.42 24.91
CA ASP A 171 -10.29 14.45 26.16
C ASP A 171 -9.42 14.72 27.43
N GLY A 172 -8.51 15.67 27.31
CA GLY A 172 -7.60 16.09 28.38
C GLY A 172 -6.42 15.14 28.66
N LYS A 173 -6.40 13.93 28.13
CA LYS A 173 -5.36 12.91 28.30
C LYS A 173 -4.34 12.96 27.17
N ARG A 174 -3.10 12.60 27.43
CA ARG A 174 -2.07 12.54 26.40
C ARG A 174 -2.31 11.39 25.43
N LEU A 175 -2.04 11.63 24.13
CA LEU A 175 -1.98 10.59 23.12
C LEU A 175 -0.96 9.51 23.53
N ASN A 176 -1.11 8.30 22.99
CA ASN A 176 -0.14 7.22 23.25
C ASN A 176 1.18 7.49 22.56
N SER A 177 1.29 7.17 21.30
CA SER A 177 2.44 7.47 20.44
C SER A 177 1.96 7.44 18.98
N PRO A 178 1.49 8.57 18.43
CA PRO A 178 1.03 8.63 17.05
C PRO A 178 2.01 7.95 16.09
N ASN A 179 1.47 7.05 15.23
CA ASN A 179 2.28 6.14 14.44
C ASN A 179 2.30 6.51 12.95
N ASP A 180 1.19 6.42 12.22
CA ASP A 180 1.12 6.83 10.82
C ASP A 180 0.08 7.96 10.64
N VAL A 181 0.25 8.78 9.59
CA VAL A 181 -0.52 10.01 9.38
C VAL A 181 -0.81 10.23 7.90
N VAL A 182 -2.05 10.63 7.58
CA VAL A 182 -2.50 10.97 6.22
C VAL A 182 -3.35 12.24 6.22
N VAL A 183 -3.46 12.90 5.07
CA VAL A 183 -4.23 14.12 4.90
C VAL A 183 -5.38 13.89 3.92
N HIS A 184 -6.57 14.33 4.30
CA HIS A 184 -7.76 14.30 3.48
C HIS A 184 -7.91 15.64 2.70
N PRO A 185 -8.52 15.67 1.49
CA PRO A 185 -8.67 16.88 0.70
C PRO A 185 -9.45 18.04 1.37
N ASP A 186 -10.27 17.73 2.38
CA ASP A 186 -10.95 18.74 3.20
C ASP A 186 -10.02 19.48 4.17
N GLY A 187 -8.71 19.11 4.18
CA GLY A 187 -7.68 19.66 5.06
C GLY A 187 -7.61 18.96 6.42
N SER A 188 -8.44 17.97 6.69
CA SER A 188 -8.33 17.18 7.92
C SER A 188 -7.14 16.24 7.90
N ILE A 189 -6.55 16.04 9.09
CA ILE A 189 -5.39 15.19 9.33
C ILE A 189 -5.86 13.97 10.11
N TRP A 190 -5.56 12.76 9.61
CA TRP A 190 -5.96 11.51 10.20
C TRP A 190 -4.72 10.72 10.63
N PHE A 191 -4.75 10.14 11.82
CA PHE A 191 -3.60 9.42 12.35
C PHE A 191 -4.02 8.25 13.25
N THR A 192 -3.11 7.30 13.40
CA THR A 192 -3.22 6.15 14.31
C THR A 192 -2.41 6.42 15.57
N ASP A 193 -2.90 5.92 16.72
CA ASP A 193 -2.30 6.16 18.04
C ASP A 193 -2.13 4.86 18.86
N PRO A 194 -1.29 3.92 18.39
CA PRO A 194 -0.93 2.73 19.17
C PRO A 194 0.15 3.06 20.23
N PRO A 195 0.45 2.15 21.18
CA PRO A 195 1.38 2.44 22.29
C PRO A 195 2.84 2.06 22.00
N TYR A 196 3.27 1.97 20.72
CA TYR A 196 4.62 1.48 20.38
C TYR A 196 5.73 2.35 20.98
N GLY A 197 5.62 3.67 20.83
CA GLY A 197 6.63 4.62 21.31
C GLY A 197 6.65 4.81 22.83
N ILE A 198 5.64 4.32 23.57
CA ILE A 198 5.59 4.36 25.04
C ILE A 198 5.79 2.99 25.70
N GLY A 199 5.90 1.92 24.89
CA GLY A 199 6.10 0.55 25.40
C GLY A 199 7.52 0.29 25.95
N GLY A 200 8.49 1.12 25.57
CA GLY A 200 9.89 0.98 25.96
C GLY A 200 10.69 2.25 25.70
N ASN A 201 12.04 2.14 25.72
CA ASN A 201 12.96 3.25 25.48
C ASN A 201 13.77 3.06 24.17
N TYR A 202 13.21 2.35 23.19
CA TYR A 202 13.88 2.11 21.92
C TYR A 202 13.34 3.01 20.80
N GLU A 203 12.01 3.16 20.72
CA GLU A 203 11.33 3.98 19.72
C GLU A 203 10.68 5.24 20.31
N GLY A 204 11.05 5.60 21.53
CA GLY A 204 10.51 6.72 22.28
C GLY A 204 10.86 6.59 23.75
N PHE A 205 9.95 6.98 24.62
CA PHE A 205 10.15 6.96 26.07
C PHE A 205 9.04 6.18 26.77
N ARG A 206 9.42 5.23 27.62
CA ARG A 206 8.46 4.46 28.40
C ARG A 206 7.54 5.38 29.19
N ALA A 207 6.24 5.20 29.01
CA ALA A 207 5.22 5.97 29.71
C ALA A 207 3.96 5.13 29.94
N GLU A 208 3.10 5.60 30.83
CA GLU A 208 1.78 5.01 31.06
C GLU A 208 0.85 5.33 29.89
N GLN A 209 0.06 4.35 29.49
CA GLN A 209 -1.00 4.50 28.50
C GLN A 209 -2.22 5.14 29.15
N GLU A 210 -2.58 6.35 28.75
CA GLU A 210 -3.73 7.10 29.28
C GLU A 210 -5.01 6.90 28.46
N LEU A 211 -4.89 6.55 27.17
CA LEU A 211 -5.97 6.37 26.23
C LEU A 211 -5.95 4.96 25.65
N LYS A 212 -7.12 4.42 25.32
CA LYS A 212 -7.20 3.24 24.46
C LYS A 212 -6.65 3.58 23.08
N GLU A 213 -6.03 2.60 22.42
CA GLU A 213 -5.56 2.75 21.04
C GLU A 213 -6.73 3.18 20.14
N ALA A 214 -6.47 4.12 19.25
CA ALA A 214 -7.52 4.66 18.39
C ALA A 214 -6.98 5.23 17.08
N VAL A 215 -7.91 5.50 16.18
CA VAL A 215 -7.72 6.35 15.00
C VAL A 215 -8.42 7.68 15.29
N TYR A 216 -7.71 8.77 15.04
CA TYR A 216 -8.19 10.12 15.26
C TYR A 216 -8.22 10.91 13.95
N ARG A 217 -9.07 11.93 13.92
CA ARG A 217 -9.16 12.97 12.90
C ARG A 217 -9.07 14.34 13.55
N VAL A 218 -8.22 15.21 13.03
CA VAL A 218 -8.19 16.63 13.38
C VAL A 218 -8.72 17.41 12.20
N ASP A 219 -9.80 18.18 12.37
CA ASP A 219 -10.35 19.01 11.31
C ASP A 219 -9.56 20.32 11.16
N PRO A 220 -9.80 21.12 10.09
CA PRO A 220 -9.10 22.39 9.88
C PRO A 220 -9.28 23.43 10.99
N SER A 221 -10.31 23.30 11.84
CA SER A 221 -10.50 24.18 13.01
C SER A 221 -9.65 23.79 14.22
N GLY A 222 -8.98 22.61 14.17
CA GLY A 222 -8.22 22.04 15.27
C GLY A 222 -9.05 21.15 16.19
N ARG A 223 -10.32 20.89 15.87
CA ARG A 223 -11.13 19.94 16.64
C ARG A 223 -10.68 18.51 16.37
N ILE A 224 -10.43 17.76 17.43
CA ILE A 224 -10.06 16.35 17.34
C ILE A 224 -11.29 15.46 17.58
N ASP A 225 -11.50 14.50 16.68
CA ASP A 225 -12.55 13.49 16.76
C ASP A 225 -11.89 12.10 16.84
N LYS A 226 -12.36 11.25 17.77
CA LYS A 226 -12.01 9.84 17.78
C LYS A 226 -12.88 9.11 16.75
N ILE A 227 -12.26 8.56 15.72
CA ILE A 227 -12.96 7.88 14.62
C ILE A 227 -13.33 6.46 15.04
N THR A 228 -12.38 5.72 15.61
CA THR A 228 -12.60 4.35 16.09
C THR A 228 -11.56 3.98 17.13
N ASP A 229 -11.93 3.14 18.07
CA ASP A 229 -11.06 2.44 19.02
C ASP A 229 -11.30 0.91 18.99
N GLU A 230 -11.80 0.42 17.85
CA GLU A 230 -12.08 -1.00 17.64
C GLU A 230 -10.90 -1.76 17.00
N VAL A 231 -9.84 -1.07 16.56
CA VAL A 231 -8.61 -1.66 16.04
C VAL A 231 -7.61 -1.73 17.20
N SER A 232 -7.11 -2.94 17.49
CA SER A 232 -6.33 -3.17 18.72
C SER A 232 -4.94 -2.56 18.69
N LYS A 233 -4.26 -2.54 17.57
CA LYS A 233 -2.98 -1.84 17.37
C LYS A 233 -2.99 -1.21 16.00
N PRO A 234 -3.75 -0.09 15.86
CA PRO A 234 -3.85 0.57 14.57
C PRO A 234 -2.46 1.08 14.16
N ASN A 235 -2.02 0.71 12.95
CA ASN A 235 -0.72 1.05 12.43
C ASN A 235 -0.87 1.85 11.14
N GLY A 236 -0.46 1.33 9.97
CA GLY A 236 -0.61 2.01 8.71
C GLY A 236 -2.05 2.36 8.37
N LEU A 237 -2.26 3.53 7.79
CA LEU A 237 -3.57 3.94 7.29
C LEU A 237 -3.46 4.58 5.92
N CYS A 238 -4.49 4.41 5.07
CA CYS A 238 -4.59 5.11 3.80
C CYS A 238 -6.05 5.24 3.36
N PHE A 239 -6.32 6.24 2.52
CA PHE A 239 -7.63 6.39 1.89
C PHE A 239 -7.75 5.61 0.58
N SER A 240 -8.98 5.25 0.19
CA SER A 240 -9.31 4.90 -1.18
C SER A 240 -9.06 6.07 -2.14
N PRO A 241 -8.92 5.83 -3.47
CA PRO A 241 -8.63 6.91 -4.42
C PRO A 241 -9.64 8.07 -4.41
N ASP A 242 -10.89 7.79 -4.07
CA ASP A 242 -11.98 8.77 -3.97
C ASP A 242 -12.17 9.37 -2.57
N TYR A 243 -11.29 9.00 -1.62
CA TYR A 243 -11.31 9.44 -0.22
C TYR A 243 -12.59 9.06 0.56
N LYS A 244 -13.40 8.16 0.04
CA LYS A 244 -14.65 7.74 0.70
C LYS A 244 -14.49 6.55 1.64
N ARG A 245 -13.30 5.95 1.66
CA ARG A 245 -12.98 4.84 2.55
C ARG A 245 -11.60 5.02 3.16
N LEU A 246 -11.49 4.72 4.44
CA LEU A 246 -10.24 4.61 5.16
C LEU A 246 -9.92 3.13 5.36
N TYR A 247 -8.69 2.73 5.04
CA TYR A 247 -8.13 1.44 5.41
C TYR A 247 -7.19 1.62 6.60
N VAL A 248 -7.24 0.69 7.56
CA VAL A 248 -6.37 0.68 8.75
C VAL A 248 -5.84 -0.72 8.97
N ALA A 249 -4.52 -0.85 9.04
CA ALA A 249 -3.84 -2.11 9.38
C ALA A 249 -3.86 -2.34 10.90
N ASP A 250 -4.03 -3.60 11.30
CA ASP A 250 -3.97 -4.04 12.69
C ASP A 250 -2.74 -4.93 12.90
N THR A 251 -1.82 -4.50 13.74
CA THR A 251 -0.59 -5.23 14.08
C THR A 251 -0.66 -5.96 15.43
N SER A 252 -1.86 -6.15 15.98
CA SER A 252 -2.07 -6.91 17.24
C SER A 252 -1.91 -8.43 17.10
N GLY A 253 -1.73 -8.93 15.87
CA GLY A 253 -1.73 -10.36 15.54
C GLY A 253 -3.05 -10.86 14.94
N SER A 254 -4.05 -10.00 14.75
CA SER A 254 -5.30 -10.32 14.04
C SER A 254 -5.05 -10.69 12.58
N SER A 255 -3.96 -10.19 11.99
CA SER A 255 -3.62 -10.32 10.56
C SER A 255 -4.64 -9.64 9.65
N GLU A 256 -5.31 -8.60 10.12
CA GLU A 256 -6.40 -7.97 9.38
C GLU A 256 -6.06 -6.53 8.98
N ILE A 257 -6.61 -6.13 7.83
CA ILE A 257 -6.80 -4.74 7.45
C ILE A 257 -8.30 -4.48 7.54
N TYR A 258 -8.68 -3.41 8.22
CA TYR A 258 -10.07 -2.97 8.33
C TYR A 258 -10.37 -1.84 7.35
N ALA A 259 -11.63 -1.76 6.92
CA ALA A 259 -12.14 -0.66 6.12
C ALA A 259 -13.27 0.06 6.86
N PHE A 260 -13.27 1.37 6.77
CA PHE A 260 -14.26 2.28 7.32
C PHE A 260 -14.78 3.17 6.20
N ASP A 261 -16.08 3.17 5.96
CA ASP A 261 -16.69 4.13 5.06
C ASP A 261 -16.69 5.50 5.76
N ILE A 262 -16.36 6.58 5.05
CA ILE A 262 -16.18 7.92 5.59
C ILE A 262 -17.45 8.74 5.36
N ASP A 263 -18.05 9.20 6.45
CA ASP A 263 -19.13 10.18 6.47
C ASP A 263 -18.75 11.33 7.43
N GLY A 264 -17.89 12.22 6.95
CA GLY A 264 -17.33 13.31 7.75
C GLY A 264 -16.53 12.79 8.96
N ALA A 265 -16.90 13.23 10.18
CA ALA A 265 -16.27 12.79 11.44
C ALA A 265 -17.02 11.66 12.14
N ARG A 266 -18.04 11.08 11.50
CA ARG A 266 -18.84 10.03 12.13
C ARG A 266 -18.11 8.69 12.09
N PRO A 267 -17.93 8.01 13.23
CA PRO A 267 -17.45 6.65 13.24
C PRO A 267 -18.45 5.77 12.50
N VAL A 268 -17.98 5.06 11.48
CA VAL A 268 -18.76 4.03 10.79
C VAL A 268 -18.27 2.68 11.29
N PRO A 269 -19.16 1.68 11.49
CA PRO A 269 -18.73 0.36 11.91
C PRO A 269 -17.64 -0.21 11.00
N ARG A 270 -16.60 -0.78 11.61
CA ARG A 270 -15.51 -1.43 10.86
C ARG A 270 -16.01 -2.62 10.06
N LYS A 271 -15.37 -2.85 8.93
CA LYS A 271 -15.51 -4.08 8.16
C LYS A 271 -14.13 -4.68 7.97
N THR A 272 -13.97 -5.99 8.10
CA THR A 272 -12.74 -6.65 7.67
C THR A 272 -12.61 -6.50 6.16
N PHE A 273 -11.55 -5.81 5.71
CA PHE A 273 -11.23 -5.66 4.30
C PHE A 273 -10.47 -6.88 3.79
N ALA A 274 -9.44 -7.30 4.51
CA ALA A 274 -8.62 -8.46 4.18
C ALA A 274 -8.06 -9.11 5.44
N LYS A 275 -7.86 -10.42 5.37
CA LYS A 275 -7.05 -11.17 6.33
C LYS A 275 -5.80 -11.66 5.61
N LEU A 276 -4.65 -11.29 6.14
CA LEU A 276 -3.37 -11.48 5.47
C LEU A 276 -2.71 -12.78 5.88
N SER A 277 -1.99 -13.36 4.93
CA SER A 277 -1.10 -14.49 5.18
C SER A 277 0.10 -14.40 4.25
N VAL A 278 1.21 -15.00 4.65
CA VAL A 278 2.40 -15.11 3.81
C VAL A 278 2.10 -16.07 2.65
N PRO A 279 2.13 -15.57 1.39
CA PRO A 279 1.87 -16.41 0.22
C PRO A 279 2.80 -17.63 0.16
N GLY A 280 2.24 -18.79 -0.18
CA GLY A 280 2.96 -20.05 -0.28
C GLY A 280 3.07 -20.82 1.04
N THR A 281 3.04 -20.17 2.19
CA THR A 281 3.10 -20.85 3.50
C THR A 281 1.76 -20.85 4.24
N GLY A 282 0.90 -19.87 3.97
CA GLY A 282 -0.34 -19.65 4.70
C GLY A 282 -0.16 -19.16 6.15
N ALA A 283 1.09 -18.87 6.56
CA ALA A 283 1.35 -18.34 7.90
C ALA A 283 0.68 -16.97 8.09
N PRO A 284 0.03 -16.69 9.22
CA PRO A 284 -0.55 -15.39 9.50
C PRO A 284 0.50 -14.28 9.37
N ALA A 285 0.09 -13.13 8.81
CA ALA A 285 0.94 -11.97 8.65
C ALA A 285 0.12 -10.70 8.87
N SER A 286 0.74 -9.67 9.45
CA SER A 286 0.12 -8.36 9.61
C SER A 286 0.77 -7.36 8.67
N ALA A 287 -0.04 -6.50 8.05
CA ALA A 287 0.49 -5.32 7.39
C ALA A 287 0.86 -4.29 8.45
N ASP A 288 1.96 -3.59 8.19
CA ASP A 288 2.43 -2.44 8.95
C ASP A 288 2.00 -1.16 8.23
N GLY A 289 2.85 -0.46 7.48
CA GLY A 289 2.42 0.62 6.61
C GLY A 289 1.62 0.14 5.41
N ILE A 290 0.61 0.90 4.99
CA ILE A 290 -0.22 0.59 3.82
C ILE A 290 -0.42 1.82 2.94
N ARG A 291 -0.49 1.63 1.62
CA ARG A 291 -0.80 2.71 0.66
C ARG A 291 -1.75 2.21 -0.43
N CYS A 292 -2.54 3.11 -0.98
CA CYS A 292 -3.47 2.81 -2.06
C CYS A 292 -2.93 3.30 -3.40
N ASP A 293 -3.13 2.53 -4.49
CA ASP A 293 -2.88 2.99 -5.85
C ASP A 293 -4.16 3.55 -6.50
N ARG A 294 -4.03 4.15 -7.68
CA ARG A 294 -5.15 4.76 -8.42
C ARG A 294 -6.22 3.77 -8.87
N ASP A 295 -5.87 2.50 -8.98
CA ASP A 295 -6.83 1.44 -9.31
C ASP A 295 -7.57 0.93 -8.07
N GLY A 296 -7.25 1.46 -6.89
CA GLY A 296 -7.84 1.10 -5.62
C GLY A 296 -7.20 -0.14 -4.97
N ASN A 297 -6.09 -0.65 -5.49
CA ASN A 297 -5.39 -1.72 -4.82
C ASN A 297 -4.69 -1.19 -3.56
N VAL A 298 -4.70 -1.99 -2.50
CA VAL A 298 -3.99 -1.71 -1.26
C VAL A 298 -2.66 -2.46 -1.26
N TRP A 299 -1.57 -1.72 -1.12
CA TRP A 299 -0.21 -2.21 -1.03
C TRP A 299 0.17 -2.19 0.45
N GLY A 300 0.41 -3.38 1.03
CA GLY A 300 0.71 -3.54 2.45
C GLY A 300 2.14 -4.00 2.66
N ALA A 301 2.91 -3.22 3.44
CA ALA A 301 4.21 -3.60 3.94
C ALA A 301 4.05 -4.69 5.00
N MET A 302 4.81 -5.75 4.91
CA MET A 302 4.74 -6.88 5.83
C MET A 302 6.02 -7.71 5.76
N ARG A 303 6.09 -8.76 6.54
CA ARG A 303 7.11 -9.80 6.34
C ARG A 303 6.57 -10.84 5.36
N PRO A 304 7.25 -11.18 4.27
CA PRO A 304 8.62 -10.85 3.86
C PRO A 304 8.70 -9.81 2.72
N GLY A 305 7.99 -8.71 2.79
CA GLY A 305 8.05 -7.66 1.76
C GLY A 305 6.73 -6.92 1.61
N VAL A 306 6.19 -6.82 0.39
CA VAL A 306 4.94 -6.10 0.12
C VAL A 306 3.91 -7.03 -0.50
N GLN A 307 2.71 -7.08 0.07
CA GLN A 307 1.56 -7.77 -0.55
C GLN A 307 0.62 -6.76 -1.18
N VAL A 308 0.08 -7.10 -2.34
CA VAL A 308 -0.85 -6.24 -3.08
C VAL A 308 -2.22 -6.90 -3.12
N LEU A 309 -3.23 -6.16 -2.70
CA LEU A 309 -4.61 -6.57 -2.58
C LEU A 309 -5.50 -5.79 -3.55
N THR A 310 -6.47 -6.44 -4.18
CA THR A 310 -7.49 -5.75 -4.98
C THR A 310 -8.37 -4.84 -4.11
N PRO A 311 -9.22 -3.97 -4.71
CA PRO A 311 -10.24 -3.21 -3.98
C PRO A 311 -11.24 -4.08 -3.20
N GLN A 312 -11.28 -5.39 -3.45
CA GLN A 312 -12.10 -6.38 -2.75
C GLN A 312 -11.33 -7.13 -1.65
N GLY A 313 -10.02 -6.82 -1.45
CA GLY A 313 -9.18 -7.47 -0.44
C GLY A 313 -8.56 -8.79 -0.88
N GLU A 314 -8.60 -9.13 -2.17
CA GLU A 314 -8.01 -10.37 -2.69
C GLU A 314 -6.51 -10.18 -2.97
N PRO A 315 -5.61 -11.07 -2.52
CA PRO A 315 -4.19 -10.98 -2.80
C PRO A 315 -3.89 -11.27 -4.28
N ILE A 316 -3.24 -10.34 -4.96
CA ILE A 316 -2.90 -10.47 -6.39
C ILE A 316 -1.41 -10.46 -6.68
N GLY A 317 -0.60 -9.87 -5.79
CA GLY A 317 0.83 -9.74 -6.02
C GLY A 317 1.64 -9.70 -4.74
N MET A 318 2.93 -9.97 -4.89
CA MET A 318 3.90 -9.90 -3.81
C MET A 318 5.24 -9.38 -4.34
N ILE A 319 5.88 -8.50 -3.58
CA ILE A 319 7.26 -8.10 -3.76
C ILE A 319 8.04 -8.64 -2.58
N ARG A 320 9.04 -9.48 -2.83
CA ARG A 320 9.85 -10.12 -1.78
C ARG A 320 11.04 -9.24 -1.45
N LEU A 321 11.30 -9.05 -0.16
CA LEU A 321 12.46 -8.34 0.36
C LEU A 321 13.23 -9.23 1.34
N PRO A 322 14.55 -9.05 1.47
CA PRO A 322 15.36 -9.83 2.43
C PRO A 322 15.12 -9.42 3.88
N GLU A 323 14.47 -8.29 4.08
CA GLU A 323 14.18 -7.71 5.38
C GLU A 323 12.66 -7.54 5.57
N THR A 324 12.21 -7.42 6.81
CA THR A 324 10.81 -7.07 7.09
C THR A 324 10.54 -5.67 6.56
N CYS A 325 9.57 -5.55 5.64
CA CYS A 325 9.09 -4.26 5.19
C CYS A 325 8.17 -3.66 6.25
N ALA A 326 8.54 -2.50 6.75
CA ALA A 326 7.77 -1.79 7.75
C ALA A 326 6.78 -0.81 7.09
N ASN A 327 7.22 -0.05 6.08
CA ASN A 327 6.37 0.93 5.43
C ASN A 327 6.75 1.13 3.97
N LEU A 328 5.87 1.79 3.21
CA LEU A 328 6.06 2.04 1.79
C LEU A 328 5.39 3.34 1.35
N THR A 329 5.87 3.91 0.24
CA THR A 329 5.17 5.03 -0.42
C THR A 329 5.44 5.04 -1.92
N PHE A 330 4.52 5.65 -2.67
CA PHE A 330 4.71 5.92 -4.09
C PHE A 330 5.33 7.29 -4.31
N GLY A 331 6.39 7.37 -5.10
CA GLY A 331 7.05 8.62 -5.44
C GLY A 331 7.57 8.67 -6.86
N GLY A 332 8.48 9.59 -7.11
CA GLY A 332 8.96 9.94 -8.45
C GLY A 332 7.97 10.82 -9.23
N PRO A 333 8.40 11.41 -10.36
CA PRO A 333 7.59 12.37 -11.12
C PRO A 333 6.25 11.83 -11.62
N LYS A 334 6.16 10.53 -11.85
CA LYS A 334 4.94 9.83 -12.29
C LYS A 334 4.23 9.09 -11.15
N ARG A 335 4.78 9.15 -9.92
CA ARG A 335 4.26 8.44 -8.74
C ARG A 335 4.09 6.94 -8.97
N ASN A 336 4.98 6.35 -9.75
CA ASN A 336 5.06 4.93 -10.06
C ASN A 336 6.38 4.30 -9.62
N ARG A 337 7.17 5.01 -8.83
CA ARG A 337 8.32 4.46 -8.13
C ARG A 337 7.90 4.12 -6.71
N LEU A 338 7.85 2.83 -6.41
CA LEU A 338 7.55 2.34 -5.08
C LEU A 338 8.83 2.40 -4.25
N PHE A 339 8.80 3.09 -3.13
CA PHE A 339 9.81 3.10 -2.10
C PHE A 339 9.36 2.23 -0.94
N MET A 340 10.23 1.35 -0.49
CA MET A 340 9.94 0.36 0.56
C MET A 340 11.01 0.46 1.63
N LEU A 341 10.59 0.75 2.86
CA LEU A 341 11.45 0.78 4.03
C LEU A 341 11.41 -0.59 4.70
N ALA A 342 12.55 -1.20 4.82
CA ALA A 342 12.65 -2.54 5.37
C ALA A 342 13.78 -2.58 6.39
N SER A 343 13.42 -2.73 7.66
CA SER A 343 14.34 -2.76 8.82
C SER A 343 15.48 -1.74 8.74
N GLN A 344 16.58 -2.07 8.06
CA GLN A 344 17.77 -1.24 7.96
C GLN A 344 17.92 -0.51 6.62
N SER A 345 17.06 -0.79 5.63
CA SER A 345 17.34 -0.40 4.26
C SER A 345 16.15 0.29 3.58
N LEU A 346 16.48 1.14 2.60
CA LEU A 346 15.56 1.72 1.64
C LEU A 346 15.69 0.98 0.30
N TYR A 347 14.62 0.34 -0.15
CA TYR A 347 14.50 -0.26 -1.47
C TYR A 347 13.60 0.56 -2.38
N ALA A 348 13.84 0.48 -3.68
CA ALA A 348 13.01 1.13 -4.69
C ALA A 348 12.82 0.26 -5.92
N LEU A 349 11.63 0.37 -6.51
CA LEU A 349 11.21 -0.37 -7.70
C LEU A 349 10.24 0.49 -8.52
N TYR A 350 10.39 0.50 -9.85
CA TYR A 350 9.35 1.04 -10.71
C TYR A 350 8.27 -0.01 -10.97
N VAL A 351 7.02 0.41 -10.84
CA VAL A 351 5.83 -0.44 -11.03
C VAL A 351 4.86 0.19 -12.02
N GLY A 352 3.98 -0.63 -12.63
CA GLY A 352 2.93 -0.15 -13.53
C GLY A 352 1.78 0.55 -12.82
N ALA A 353 1.75 0.54 -11.48
CA ALA A 353 0.80 1.27 -10.67
C ALA A 353 1.24 2.71 -10.41
N GLN A 354 0.29 3.60 -10.14
CA GLN A 354 0.54 4.95 -9.64
C GLN A 354 -0.13 5.13 -8.28
N GLY A 355 0.58 5.72 -7.33
CA GLY A 355 0.00 6.04 -6.03
C GLY A 355 -1.24 6.93 -6.15
N ALA A 356 -2.26 6.65 -5.35
CA ALA A 356 -3.53 7.37 -5.39
C ALA A 356 -3.38 8.82 -4.91
N HIS A 357 -2.59 9.05 -3.87
CA HIS A 357 -2.50 10.33 -3.17
C HIS A 357 -1.13 10.98 -3.29
N ILE A 358 -1.03 12.27 -2.93
CA ILE A 358 0.19 13.07 -3.10
C ILE A 358 1.29 12.67 -2.10
N ALA A 359 0.94 12.02 -1.02
CA ALA A 359 1.90 11.55 -0.02
C ALA A 359 1.42 10.24 0.63
#